data_149019cfdbf279f7151ee29e7ce09c35
#
_entry.id   149019cfdbf279f7151ee29e7ce09c35
#
_cell.length_a   1.000
_cell.length_b   1.000
_cell.length_c   1.000
_cell.angle_alpha   90.00
_cell.angle_beta   90.00
_cell.angle_gamma   90.00
#
_symmetry.space_group_name_H-M   'P 1'
#
loop_
_entity.id
_entity.type
_entity.pdbx_description
1 polymer ?
#
loop_
_entity_poly.entity_id
_entity_poly.type
_entity_poly.pdbx_seq_one_letter_code
_entity_poly.pdbx_strand_id
1 'polypeptide(L)'
;LGRMYEAAHDLGIPTVCDGTNASDPGEGHRPGLQAVDELEVRSPLLEAGIEKAEVRAIADSHELSVADKPSMACLSSRIPTGLEVTDERLSRIEAAERVLREWGFAQFRVRDHDGLARIEIDPDELDAALNHDFVVAAREHLSELGFDHVTLDLHGYRTGSVSPHEDGAEAAENGGSDTDDPVVADVFDTDYPTGE
;
A
#
# COMPACT_ATOMS: atom_id res chain seq x y z
N LEU A 1 -9.59 2.91 -16.66
CA LEU A 1 -9.98 2.06 -17.81
C LEU A 1 -10.68 2.88 -18.89
N GLY A 2 -11.72 3.70 -18.62
CA GLY A 2 -12.46 4.48 -19.63
C GLY A 2 -11.59 5.27 -20.60
N ARG A 3 -10.62 6.06 -20.08
CA ARG A 3 -9.68 6.82 -20.94
C ARG A 3 -8.78 5.94 -21.80
N MET A 4 -8.40 4.74 -21.33
CA MET A 4 -7.63 3.80 -22.14
C MET A 4 -8.48 3.22 -23.27
N TYR A 5 -9.76 2.96 -23.00
CA TYR A 5 -10.69 2.47 -23.99
C TYR A 5 -10.95 3.52 -25.09
N GLU A 6 -11.16 4.79 -24.72
CA GLU A 6 -11.28 5.91 -25.66
C GLU A 6 -10.02 6.05 -26.53
N ALA A 7 -8.84 6.02 -25.91
CA ALA A 7 -7.57 6.11 -26.65
C ALA A 7 -7.36 4.92 -27.60
N ALA A 8 -7.73 3.71 -27.19
CA ALA A 8 -7.67 2.51 -28.05
C ALA A 8 -8.61 2.65 -29.24
N HIS A 9 -9.83 3.14 -29.00
CA HIS A 9 -10.82 3.39 -30.07
C HIS A 9 -10.31 4.42 -31.09
N ASP A 10 -9.74 5.55 -30.59
CA ASP A 10 -9.18 6.59 -31.46
C ASP A 10 -8.00 6.12 -32.29
N LEU A 11 -7.25 5.15 -31.80
CA LEU A 11 -6.13 4.50 -32.49
C LEU A 11 -6.57 3.34 -33.37
N GLY A 12 -7.87 3.01 -33.42
CA GLY A 12 -8.39 1.88 -34.17
C GLY A 12 -7.98 0.50 -33.62
N ILE A 13 -7.65 0.44 -32.30
CA ILE A 13 -7.31 -0.80 -31.61
C ILE A 13 -8.62 -1.48 -31.16
N PRO A 14 -8.94 -2.69 -31.67
CA PRO A 14 -10.25 -3.28 -31.46
C PRO A 14 -10.42 -3.95 -30.10
N THR A 15 -9.34 -4.18 -29.36
CA THR A 15 -9.38 -4.97 -28.12
C THR A 15 -8.46 -4.36 -27.07
N VAL A 16 -9.02 -4.10 -25.89
CA VAL A 16 -8.28 -3.73 -24.69
C VAL A 16 -8.21 -4.96 -23.79
N CYS A 17 -7.04 -5.22 -23.22
CA CYS A 17 -6.82 -6.32 -22.29
C CYS A 17 -6.28 -5.80 -20.96
N ASP A 18 -6.54 -6.53 -19.88
CA ASP A 18 -5.94 -6.32 -18.57
C ASP A 18 -5.11 -7.52 -18.10
N GLY A 19 -4.47 -7.40 -16.94
CA GLY A 19 -3.64 -8.46 -16.34
C GLY A 19 -4.34 -9.28 -15.26
N THR A 20 -5.66 -9.23 -15.17
CA THR A 20 -6.42 -10.02 -14.20
C THR A 20 -6.18 -11.51 -14.43
N ASN A 21 -5.85 -12.25 -13.38
CA ASN A 21 -5.54 -13.68 -13.40
C ASN A 21 -6.55 -14.48 -12.56
N ALA A 22 -6.48 -15.80 -12.59
CA ALA A 22 -7.46 -16.68 -11.95
C ALA A 22 -7.48 -16.58 -10.41
N SER A 23 -6.42 -16.10 -9.78
CA SER A 23 -6.38 -15.87 -8.33
C SER A 23 -7.08 -14.58 -7.89
N ASP A 24 -7.27 -13.61 -8.79
CA ASP A 24 -7.78 -12.27 -8.47
C ASP A 24 -9.26 -12.23 -8.03
N PRO A 25 -10.20 -12.99 -8.61
CA PRO A 25 -11.63 -12.93 -8.24
C PRO A 25 -11.96 -13.35 -6.81
N GLY A 26 -11.06 -14.09 -6.14
CA GLY A 26 -11.27 -14.57 -4.76
C GLY A 26 -10.81 -13.60 -3.67
N GLU A 27 -10.14 -12.50 -3.99
CA GLU A 27 -9.47 -11.61 -3.03
C GLU A 27 -10.27 -10.33 -2.71
N GLY A 28 -11.50 -10.43 -2.21
CA GLY A 28 -12.26 -9.30 -1.63
C GLY A 28 -12.87 -8.32 -2.65
N HIS A 29 -13.28 -7.12 -2.15
CA HIS A 29 -13.96 -6.11 -2.95
C HIS A 29 -12.98 -5.42 -3.92
N ARG A 30 -13.20 -5.65 -5.23
CA ARG A 30 -12.40 -5.03 -6.30
C ARG A 30 -13.30 -4.26 -7.28
N PRO A 31 -13.56 -2.97 -7.02
CA PRO A 31 -14.41 -2.16 -7.91
C PRO A 31 -13.88 -2.07 -9.35
N GLY A 32 -12.58 -2.33 -9.55
CA GLY A 32 -11.97 -2.40 -10.88
C GLY A 32 -12.51 -3.53 -11.76
N LEU A 33 -12.92 -4.67 -11.19
CA LEU A 33 -13.46 -5.81 -11.96
C LEU A 33 -14.83 -5.47 -12.58
N GLN A 34 -15.65 -4.68 -11.89
CA GLN A 34 -16.91 -4.20 -12.45
C GLN A 34 -16.66 -3.32 -13.69
N ALA A 35 -15.66 -2.44 -13.65
CA ALA A 35 -15.29 -1.61 -14.79
C ALA A 35 -14.70 -2.41 -15.97
N VAL A 36 -14.04 -3.54 -15.69
CA VAL A 36 -13.55 -4.49 -16.71
C VAL A 36 -14.72 -5.10 -17.45
N ASP A 37 -15.74 -5.55 -16.73
CA ASP A 37 -16.94 -6.18 -17.28
C ASP A 37 -17.80 -5.16 -18.07
N GLU A 38 -18.06 -3.98 -17.50
CA GLU A 38 -18.84 -2.91 -18.14
C GLU A 38 -18.22 -2.38 -19.45
N LEU A 39 -16.90 -2.41 -19.59
CA LEU A 39 -16.17 -1.92 -20.75
C LEU A 39 -15.76 -3.03 -21.72
N GLU A 40 -16.21 -4.27 -21.50
CA GLU A 40 -15.84 -5.43 -22.31
C GLU A 40 -14.30 -5.60 -22.48
N VAL A 41 -13.53 -5.23 -21.42
CA VAL A 41 -12.08 -5.41 -21.39
C VAL A 41 -11.81 -6.90 -21.21
N ARG A 42 -10.94 -7.47 -22.03
CA ARG A 42 -10.59 -8.89 -21.95
C ARG A 42 -9.52 -9.13 -20.89
N SER A 43 -9.64 -10.24 -20.19
CA SER A 43 -8.67 -10.71 -19.21
C SER A 43 -8.06 -12.06 -19.64
N PRO A 44 -7.10 -12.07 -20.57
CA PRO A 44 -6.61 -13.31 -21.20
C PRO A 44 -6.06 -14.34 -20.22
N LEU A 45 -5.42 -13.90 -19.12
CA LEU A 45 -4.90 -14.79 -18.10
C LEU A 45 -6.03 -15.46 -17.30
N LEU A 46 -7.06 -14.69 -16.94
CA LEU A 46 -8.26 -15.21 -16.28
C LEU A 46 -9.03 -16.17 -17.21
N GLU A 47 -9.23 -15.79 -18.48
CA GLU A 47 -9.90 -16.59 -19.48
C GLU A 47 -9.18 -17.95 -19.70
N ALA A 48 -7.86 -17.96 -19.61
CA ALA A 48 -7.03 -19.16 -19.70
C ALA A 48 -6.93 -19.94 -18.37
N GLY A 49 -7.52 -19.44 -17.29
CA GLY A 49 -7.45 -20.06 -15.97
C GLY A 49 -6.06 -20.02 -15.33
N ILE A 50 -5.20 -19.10 -15.75
CA ILE A 50 -3.81 -18.97 -15.29
C ILE A 50 -3.79 -18.29 -13.93
N GLU A 51 -3.23 -18.97 -12.93
CA GLU A 51 -3.08 -18.44 -11.57
C GLU A 51 -1.80 -17.57 -11.44
N LYS A 52 -1.74 -16.77 -10.36
CA LYS A 52 -0.62 -15.86 -10.09
C LYS A 52 0.75 -16.56 -10.02
N ALA A 53 0.79 -17.79 -9.50
CA ALA A 53 2.02 -18.58 -9.45
C ALA A 53 2.51 -18.95 -10.85
N GLU A 54 1.58 -19.28 -11.75
CA GLU A 54 1.89 -19.61 -13.14
C GLU A 54 2.31 -18.37 -13.93
N VAL A 55 1.68 -17.21 -13.68
CA VAL A 55 2.11 -15.92 -14.27
C VAL A 55 3.57 -15.62 -13.92
N ARG A 56 3.97 -15.86 -12.65
CA ARG A 56 5.36 -15.68 -12.20
C ARG A 56 6.31 -16.66 -12.90
N ALA A 57 5.93 -17.92 -13.01
CA ALA A 57 6.74 -18.93 -13.71
C ALA A 57 6.90 -18.59 -15.19
N ILE A 58 5.85 -18.09 -15.86
CA ILE A 58 5.93 -17.61 -17.24
C ILE A 58 6.88 -16.42 -17.33
N ALA A 59 6.76 -15.43 -16.43
CA ALA A 59 7.64 -14.27 -16.41
C ALA A 59 9.12 -14.66 -16.20
N ASP A 60 9.39 -15.61 -15.32
CA ASP A 60 10.73 -16.16 -15.08
C ASP A 60 11.28 -16.87 -16.32
N SER A 61 10.45 -17.70 -16.97
CA SER A 61 10.84 -18.40 -18.22
C SER A 61 11.18 -17.47 -19.39
N HIS A 62 10.68 -16.23 -19.33
CA HIS A 62 10.99 -15.16 -20.28
C HIS A 62 12.07 -14.18 -19.75
N GLU A 63 12.76 -14.53 -18.66
CA GLU A 63 13.83 -13.72 -18.04
C GLU A 63 13.37 -12.28 -17.70
N LEU A 64 12.08 -12.12 -17.35
CA LEU A 64 11.55 -10.83 -16.95
C LEU A 64 11.95 -10.51 -15.49
N SER A 65 12.63 -9.39 -15.27
CA SER A 65 13.11 -8.95 -13.95
C SER A 65 12.01 -8.69 -12.92
N VAL A 66 10.75 -8.79 -13.32
CA VAL A 66 9.57 -8.58 -12.46
C VAL A 66 8.97 -9.88 -11.92
N ALA A 67 9.51 -11.05 -12.30
CA ALA A 67 8.98 -12.36 -11.88
C ALA A 67 8.87 -12.50 -10.37
N ASP A 68 9.90 -12.06 -9.63
CA ASP A 68 9.96 -12.11 -8.16
C ASP A 68 9.47 -10.84 -7.46
N LYS A 69 9.01 -9.84 -8.24
CA LYS A 69 8.57 -8.58 -7.66
C LYS A 69 7.39 -8.81 -6.70
N PRO A 70 7.44 -8.29 -5.46
CA PRO A 70 6.31 -8.32 -4.53
C PRO A 70 5.08 -7.67 -5.16
N SER A 71 3.88 -8.19 -4.83
CA SER A 71 2.63 -7.52 -5.19
C SER A 71 2.54 -6.17 -4.51
N MET A 72 2.71 -5.12 -5.28
CA MET A 72 2.54 -3.75 -4.79
C MET A 72 1.27 -3.17 -5.40
N ALA A 73 0.43 -2.59 -4.55
CA ALA A 73 -0.68 -1.77 -5.02
C ALA A 73 -0.14 -0.59 -5.84
N CYS A 74 -0.96 -0.03 -6.74
CA CYS A 74 -0.55 1.13 -7.53
C CYS A 74 -0.22 2.34 -6.64
N LEU A 75 0.64 3.24 -7.12
CA LEU A 75 1.14 4.38 -6.35
C LEU A 75 0.00 5.30 -5.88
N SER A 76 -1.08 5.43 -6.66
CA SER A 76 -2.26 6.19 -6.29
C SER A 76 -2.94 5.72 -5.00
N SER A 77 -2.74 4.44 -4.61
CA SER A 77 -3.26 3.92 -3.34
C SER A 77 -2.58 4.51 -2.09
N ARG A 78 -1.50 5.28 -2.27
CA ARG A 78 -0.82 6.03 -1.20
C ARG A 78 -1.51 7.34 -0.89
N ILE A 79 -2.44 7.76 -1.73
CA ILE A 79 -3.22 8.99 -1.55
C ILE A 79 -4.58 8.59 -0.96
N PRO A 80 -4.95 9.11 0.23
CA PRO A 80 -6.22 8.81 0.87
C PRO A 80 -7.42 9.18 0.00
N THR A 81 -8.52 8.44 0.17
CA THR A 81 -9.79 8.77 -0.47
C THR A 81 -10.23 10.18 -0.11
N GLY A 82 -10.62 10.97 -1.11
CA GLY A 82 -11.02 12.37 -0.96
C GLY A 82 -9.93 13.38 -1.31
N LEU A 83 -8.67 12.96 -1.41
CA LEU A 83 -7.60 13.81 -1.94
C LEU A 83 -7.42 13.56 -3.44
N GLU A 84 -7.13 14.63 -4.18
CA GLU A 84 -6.89 14.57 -5.61
C GLU A 84 -5.57 13.85 -5.91
N VAL A 85 -5.61 12.93 -6.88
CA VAL A 85 -4.42 12.25 -7.41
C VAL A 85 -3.79 13.13 -8.48
N THR A 86 -2.65 13.73 -8.17
CA THR A 86 -1.89 14.60 -9.09
C THR A 86 -0.53 13.99 -9.40
N ASP A 87 0.04 14.37 -10.55
CA ASP A 87 1.39 13.92 -10.95
C ASP A 87 2.45 14.39 -9.94
N GLU A 88 2.25 15.56 -9.33
CA GLU A 88 3.15 16.09 -8.30
C GLU A 88 3.15 15.21 -7.05
N ARG A 89 1.96 14.84 -6.53
CA ARG A 89 1.84 13.93 -5.39
C ARG A 89 2.43 12.56 -5.68
N LEU A 90 2.12 11.99 -6.85
CA LEU A 90 2.66 10.70 -7.26
C LEU A 90 4.19 10.72 -7.35
N SER A 91 4.77 11.74 -7.98
CA SER A 91 6.22 11.89 -8.09
C SER A 91 6.90 12.06 -6.73
N ARG A 92 6.28 12.82 -5.82
CA ARG A 92 6.76 13.02 -4.45
C ARG A 92 6.75 11.72 -3.65
N ILE A 93 5.66 10.95 -3.73
CA ILE A 93 5.55 9.65 -3.08
C ILE A 93 6.58 8.67 -3.64
N GLU A 94 6.72 8.60 -4.97
CA GLU A 94 7.70 7.71 -5.61
C GLU A 94 9.14 8.02 -5.16
N ALA A 95 9.47 9.31 -5.09
CA ALA A 95 10.78 9.75 -4.61
C ALA A 95 10.99 9.39 -3.13
N ALA A 96 9.98 9.56 -2.29
CA ALA A 96 10.03 9.17 -0.88
C ALA A 96 10.17 7.64 -0.72
N GLU A 97 9.41 6.83 -1.46
CA GLU A 97 9.54 5.36 -1.45
C GLU A 97 10.91 4.90 -1.97
N ARG A 98 11.59 5.69 -2.82
CA ARG A 98 12.97 5.40 -3.25
C ARG A 98 13.95 5.53 -2.11
N VAL A 99 13.82 6.55 -1.26
CA VAL A 99 14.67 6.72 -0.06
C VAL A 99 14.59 5.48 0.84
N LEU A 100 13.39 4.97 1.10
CA LEU A 100 13.22 3.78 1.94
C LEU A 100 13.85 2.53 1.30
N ARG A 101 13.72 2.39 -0.01
CA ARG A 101 14.33 1.28 -0.75
C ARG A 101 15.86 1.33 -0.70
N GLU A 102 16.45 2.51 -0.82
CA GLU A 102 17.90 2.71 -0.73
C GLU A 102 18.44 2.41 0.67
N TRP A 103 17.61 2.59 1.70
CA TRP A 103 17.91 2.16 3.07
C TRP A 103 17.80 0.65 3.28
N GLY A 104 17.28 -0.09 2.31
CA GLY A 104 17.23 -1.55 2.31
C GLY A 104 15.94 -2.17 2.84
N PHE A 105 14.90 -1.38 3.11
CA PHE A 105 13.59 -1.91 3.48
C PHE A 105 12.98 -2.71 2.34
N ALA A 106 12.43 -3.89 2.66
CA ALA A 106 11.84 -4.80 1.68
C ALA A 106 10.36 -4.48 1.42
N GLN A 107 9.60 -4.16 2.48
CA GLN A 107 8.18 -3.91 2.38
C GLN A 107 7.77 -2.64 3.13
N PHE A 108 7.35 -1.65 2.37
CA PHE A 108 7.04 -0.32 2.89
C PHE A 108 6.03 0.42 2.01
N ARG A 109 5.48 1.52 2.55
CA ARG A 109 4.72 2.55 1.83
C ARG A 109 4.97 3.91 2.43
N VAL A 110 4.90 4.93 1.60
CA VAL A 110 4.80 6.32 2.05
C VAL A 110 3.45 6.87 1.58
N ARG A 111 2.56 7.19 2.52
CA ARG A 111 1.27 7.80 2.20
C ARG A 111 1.34 9.31 2.34
N ASP A 112 0.73 10.00 1.38
CA ASP A 112 0.62 11.46 1.38
C ASP A 112 -0.74 11.89 1.92
N HIS A 113 -0.78 12.28 3.18
CA HIS A 113 -1.95 12.85 3.85
C HIS A 113 -1.91 14.37 3.80
N ASP A 114 -1.92 14.95 2.58
CA ASP A 114 -1.94 16.40 2.34
C ASP A 114 -0.75 17.14 2.99
N GLY A 115 0.46 16.72 2.62
CA GLY A 115 1.72 17.26 3.14
C GLY A 115 2.28 16.49 4.34
N LEU A 116 1.52 15.57 4.94
CA LEU A 116 2.04 14.67 5.95
C LEU A 116 2.44 13.34 5.30
N ALA A 117 3.73 13.00 5.36
CA ALA A 117 4.23 11.68 4.99
C ALA A 117 3.98 10.70 6.14
N ARG A 118 3.16 9.67 5.92
CA ARG A 118 3.03 8.53 6.83
C ARG A 118 3.79 7.34 6.26
N ILE A 119 4.90 7.00 6.90
CA ILE A 119 5.74 5.87 6.55
C ILE A 119 5.17 4.61 7.20
N GLU A 120 4.86 3.60 6.41
CA GLU A 120 4.47 2.27 6.83
C GLU A 120 5.60 1.30 6.44
N ILE A 121 6.19 0.59 7.39
CA ILE A 121 7.27 -0.37 7.17
C ILE A 121 6.82 -1.73 7.73
N ASP A 122 7.31 -2.82 7.16
CA ASP A 122 7.02 -4.16 7.68
C ASP A 122 7.30 -4.22 9.18
N PRO A 123 6.38 -4.75 10.01
CA PRO A 123 6.58 -4.86 11.45
C PRO A 123 7.91 -5.55 11.84
N ASP A 124 8.38 -6.50 11.05
CA ASP A 124 9.65 -7.20 11.30
C ASP A 124 10.89 -6.31 11.03
N GLU A 125 10.71 -5.21 10.30
CA GLU A 125 11.76 -4.23 9.98
C GLU A 125 11.66 -2.94 10.83
N LEU A 126 10.70 -2.87 11.76
CA LEU A 126 10.41 -1.65 12.52
C LEU A 126 11.59 -1.19 13.39
N ASP A 127 12.35 -2.13 13.96
CA ASP A 127 13.54 -1.80 14.75
C ASP A 127 14.60 -1.05 13.92
N ALA A 128 14.74 -1.41 12.64
CA ALA A 128 15.64 -0.72 11.72
C ALA A 128 15.11 0.70 11.40
N ALA A 129 13.79 0.88 11.34
CA ALA A 129 13.16 2.17 11.12
C ALA A 129 13.22 3.12 12.32
N LEU A 130 13.37 2.57 13.53
CA LEU A 130 13.58 3.36 14.76
C LEU A 130 15.05 3.76 14.98
N ASN A 131 15.95 3.34 14.09
CA ASN A 131 17.35 3.75 14.15
C ASN A 131 17.47 5.27 13.95
N HIS A 132 18.29 5.92 14.77
CA HIS A 132 18.49 7.38 14.76
C HIS A 132 18.91 7.91 13.38
N ASP A 133 19.83 7.23 12.72
CA ASP A 133 20.36 7.68 11.43
C ASP A 133 19.28 7.63 10.34
N PHE A 134 18.43 6.58 10.33
CA PHE A 134 17.30 6.51 9.44
C PHE A 134 16.28 7.62 9.73
N VAL A 135 15.93 7.85 11.01
CA VAL A 135 14.96 8.89 11.39
C VAL A 135 15.41 10.27 10.92
N VAL A 136 16.71 10.59 11.09
CA VAL A 136 17.28 11.87 10.63
C VAL A 136 17.24 11.96 9.10
N ALA A 137 17.72 10.93 8.41
CA ALA A 137 17.76 10.92 6.95
C ALA A 137 16.36 10.96 6.33
N ALA A 138 15.41 10.17 6.82
CA ALA A 138 14.04 10.17 6.35
C ALA A 138 13.38 11.54 6.51
N ARG A 139 13.54 12.17 7.69
CA ARG A 139 13.03 13.53 7.94
C ARG A 139 13.61 14.52 6.94
N GLU A 140 14.93 14.55 6.75
CA GLU A 140 15.61 15.52 5.88
C GLU A 140 15.18 15.32 4.42
N HIS A 141 15.31 14.12 3.87
CA HIS A 141 14.98 13.85 2.48
C HIS A 141 13.49 14.04 2.17
N LEU A 142 12.59 13.59 3.03
CA LEU A 142 11.16 13.75 2.78
C LEU A 142 10.72 15.22 2.90
N SER A 143 11.36 16.01 3.79
CA SER A 143 11.10 17.45 3.85
C SER A 143 11.60 18.18 2.59
N GLU A 144 12.74 17.79 2.05
CA GLU A 144 13.26 18.32 0.76
C GLU A 144 12.30 18.00 -0.41
N LEU A 145 11.58 16.88 -0.35
CA LEU A 145 10.56 16.52 -1.31
C LEU A 145 9.24 17.31 -1.14
N GLY A 146 9.14 18.14 -0.11
CA GLY A 146 8.00 19.03 0.12
C GLY A 146 6.93 18.44 1.06
N PHE A 147 7.28 17.47 1.90
CA PHE A 147 6.42 17.09 3.01
C PHE A 147 6.66 18.02 4.21
N ASP A 148 5.58 18.54 4.79
CA ASP A 148 5.62 19.41 5.97
C ASP A 148 5.94 18.61 7.24
N HIS A 149 5.43 17.37 7.28
CA HIS A 149 5.58 16.46 8.41
C HIS A 149 5.93 15.05 7.95
N VAL A 150 6.79 14.37 8.72
CA VAL A 150 7.16 12.97 8.49
C VAL A 150 6.84 12.17 9.74
N THR A 151 6.09 11.09 9.59
CA THR A 151 5.65 10.22 10.69
C THR A 151 5.92 8.76 10.34
N LEU A 152 6.18 7.95 11.36
CA LEU A 152 6.24 6.50 11.26
C LEU A 152 4.95 5.92 11.85
N ASP A 153 4.27 5.08 11.09
CA ASP A 153 3.12 4.33 11.57
C ASP A 153 3.60 3.11 12.38
N LEU A 154 3.35 3.14 13.68
CA LEU A 154 3.76 2.06 14.59
C LEU A 154 2.99 0.75 14.36
N HIS A 155 1.85 0.78 13.66
CA HIS A 155 1.19 -0.44 13.22
C HIS A 155 1.87 -1.10 12.01
N GLY A 156 2.77 -0.36 11.36
CA GLY A 156 3.53 -0.84 10.21
C GLY A 156 2.69 -1.07 8.95
N TYR A 157 3.30 -1.79 8.02
CA TYR A 157 2.68 -2.13 6.74
C TYR A 157 1.59 -3.19 6.92
N ARG A 158 0.37 -2.92 6.42
CA ARG A 158 -0.73 -3.88 6.41
C ARG A 158 -1.35 -3.97 5.02
N THR A 159 -1.62 -5.18 4.55
CA THR A 159 -2.39 -5.40 3.32
C THR A 159 -3.85 -5.05 3.55
N GLY A 160 -4.49 -4.35 2.57
CA GLY A 160 -5.91 -4.01 2.64
C GLY A 160 -6.28 -2.71 3.38
N SER A 161 -5.31 -1.93 3.86
CA SER A 161 -5.52 -0.68 4.62
C SER A 161 -6.01 0.53 3.78
N VAL A 162 -6.56 0.32 2.59
CA VAL A 162 -7.09 1.39 1.71
C VAL A 162 -8.58 1.64 1.93
N SER A 163 -9.29 0.73 2.61
CA SER A 163 -10.69 0.95 2.97
C SER A 163 -10.80 2.11 3.94
N PRO A 164 -11.80 3.01 3.79
CA PRO A 164 -12.10 3.98 4.85
C PRO A 164 -12.23 3.21 6.16
N HIS A 165 -11.57 3.64 7.22
CA HIS A 165 -11.97 3.24 8.55
C HIS A 165 -13.46 3.60 8.66
N GLU A 166 -14.32 2.62 8.77
CA GLU A 166 -15.63 2.81 9.36
C GLU A 166 -15.33 3.20 10.80
N ASP A 167 -15.25 4.51 11.03
CA ASP A 167 -15.04 5.07 12.35
C ASP A 167 -16.15 4.55 13.24
N GLY A 168 -15.80 3.62 14.14
CA GLY A 168 -16.32 3.41 15.47
C GLY A 168 -17.79 3.69 15.77
N ALA A 169 -18.73 3.15 14.99
CA ALA A 169 -20.16 3.24 15.32
C ALA A 169 -20.81 1.89 15.69
N GLU A 170 -20.04 0.79 15.77
CA GLU A 170 -20.59 -0.52 16.20
C GLU A 170 -19.68 -1.27 17.20
N ALA A 171 -19.15 -0.59 18.21
CA ALA A 171 -18.48 -1.25 19.33
C ALA A 171 -19.22 -1.04 20.66
N ALA A 172 -20.55 -1.04 20.64
CA ALA A 172 -21.35 -0.86 21.86
C ALA A 172 -22.56 -1.83 21.95
N GLU A 173 -22.50 -3.03 21.39
CA GLU A 173 -23.44 -4.11 21.77
C GLU A 173 -22.82 -5.49 21.47
N ASN A 174 -21.90 -5.93 22.32
CA ASN A 174 -21.80 -7.35 22.70
C ASN A 174 -21.02 -7.43 24.02
N GLY A 175 -21.81 -7.39 25.09
CA GLY A 175 -21.36 -7.76 26.41
C GLY A 175 -21.05 -9.26 26.44
N GLY A 176 -19.79 -9.60 26.58
CA GLY A 176 -19.27 -10.93 26.80
C GLY A 176 -18.04 -10.78 27.67
N SER A 177 -18.25 -10.98 28.97
CA SER A 177 -17.20 -11.07 29.98
C SER A 177 -16.22 -12.16 29.64
N ASP A 178 -14.95 -11.80 29.45
CA ASP A 178 -13.82 -12.61 29.90
C ASP A 178 -12.62 -11.67 30.14
N THR A 179 -12.51 -11.32 31.40
CA THR A 179 -11.36 -10.67 31.99
C THR A 179 -10.36 -11.75 32.30
N ASP A 180 -9.27 -11.81 31.54
CA ASP A 180 -7.94 -12.24 32.01
C ASP A 180 -6.93 -12.09 30.87
N ASP A 181 -6.45 -10.89 30.64
CA ASP A 181 -5.19 -10.68 29.92
C ASP A 181 -4.25 -9.83 30.81
N PRO A 182 -3.24 -10.45 31.43
CA PRO A 182 -2.37 -9.78 32.39
C PRO A 182 -1.25 -8.93 31.78
N VAL A 183 -1.26 -8.67 30.48
CA VAL A 183 -0.09 -8.09 29.77
C VAL A 183 -0.06 -6.55 29.80
N VAL A 184 -1.13 -5.88 30.19
CA VAL A 184 -1.17 -4.39 30.10
C VAL A 184 -0.82 -3.68 31.42
N ALA A 185 -0.73 -4.39 32.53
CA ALA A 185 -0.52 -3.77 33.85
C ALA A 185 0.93 -3.37 34.19
N ASP A 186 1.92 -3.97 33.50
CA ASP A 186 3.33 -3.78 33.87
C ASP A 186 4.12 -2.77 32.99
N VAL A 187 3.49 -2.20 31.95
CA VAL A 187 4.21 -1.32 30.99
C VAL A 187 4.30 0.14 31.48
N PHE A 188 3.49 0.54 32.46
CA PHE A 188 3.43 1.93 32.93
C PHE A 188 4.01 2.19 34.32
N ASP A 189 4.62 1.18 34.93
CA ASP A 189 5.25 1.32 36.27
C ASP A 189 6.79 1.48 36.17
N THR A 190 7.23 2.30 35.22
CA THR A 190 8.63 2.75 35.20
C THR A 190 8.68 4.17 35.77
N ASP A 191 9.27 4.28 36.97
CA ASP A 191 9.70 5.53 37.60
C ASP A 191 10.45 6.42 36.59
N TYR A 192 9.78 7.44 36.09
CA TYR A 192 10.46 8.54 35.40
C TYR A 192 11.27 9.31 36.47
N PRO A 193 12.59 9.41 36.35
CA PRO A 193 13.35 10.27 37.23
C PRO A 193 12.94 11.71 36.99
N THR A 194 12.28 12.30 37.98
CA THR A 194 12.08 13.74 38.06
C THR A 194 13.42 14.38 38.36
N GLY A 195 14.11 14.83 37.27
CA GLY A 195 15.34 15.60 37.42
C GLY A 195 15.04 16.96 38.06
N GLU A 196 15.75 17.23 39.17
CA GLU A 196 15.96 18.57 39.71
C GLU A 196 16.91 19.38 38.81
#